data_c28a379702ba38cd6c61c7d27e807584
#
_entry.id   c28a379702ba38cd6c61c7d27e807584
#
_cell.length_a   1.000
_cell.length_b   1.000
_cell.length_c   1.000
_cell.angle_alpha   90.00
_cell.angle_beta   90.00
_cell.angle_gamma   90.00
#
_symmetry.space_group_name_H-M   'P 1'
#
loop_
_entity.id
_entity.type
_entity.pdbx_description
1 polymer ?
#
loop_
_entity_poly.entity_id
_entity_poly.type
_entity_poly.pdbx_seq_one_letter_code
_entity_poly.pdbx_strand_id
1 'polypeptide(L)'
;AAYVNPGGRVKSAEVGLLDTFLVIKTKGELYDFLRKKDAITFIHHDNPYLMNISQGLNLISYGTEDDLYVNGRITGNSPYLAFEWKAGKDGEAHQVCTQLIGEYNFPNALAAITIGRFFGVETKKIDKALAEYTPQNNRSQLKKTENNTLIIDAYNANPTSMMAALQNFRNMTVPHKMLILGDMRELGADSPAEHQKIVDYIKESNFEKVWLVGEQFAASEHSFKTYA
;
A
#
# COMPACT_ATOMS: atom_id res chain seq x y z
N ALA A 1 -12.44 7.83 -17.90
CA ALA A 1 -12.98 9.01 -18.61
C ALA A 1 -12.45 10.24 -17.88
N ALA A 2 -11.56 11.00 -18.54
CA ALA A 2 -11.05 12.26 -18.03
C ALA A 2 -12.08 13.35 -18.32
N TYR A 3 -12.50 14.08 -17.29
CA TYR A 3 -13.26 15.31 -17.45
C TYR A 3 -12.26 16.47 -17.58
N VAL A 4 -12.21 17.07 -18.77
CA VAL A 4 -11.45 18.29 -19.01
C VAL A 4 -12.39 19.47 -18.82
N ASN A 5 -12.11 20.30 -17.83
CA ASN A 5 -12.84 21.56 -17.64
C ASN A 5 -12.26 22.64 -18.60
N PRO A 6 -13.03 23.18 -19.56
CA PRO A 6 -12.52 24.21 -20.46
C PRO A 6 -12.50 25.56 -19.75
N GLY A 7 -11.32 26.03 -19.36
CA GLY A 7 -11.10 27.46 -19.13
C GLY A 7 -10.88 27.93 -17.69
N GLY A 8 -10.12 27.21 -16.86
CA GLY A 8 -9.70 27.76 -15.58
C GLY A 8 -8.29 27.28 -15.19
N ARG A 9 -7.36 28.21 -14.94
CA ARG A 9 -6.08 27.90 -14.29
C ARG A 9 -6.36 27.57 -12.82
N VAL A 10 -6.37 26.28 -12.49
CA VAL A 10 -6.42 25.79 -11.10
C VAL A 10 -5.00 25.79 -10.54
N LYS A 11 -4.79 26.34 -9.34
CA LYS A 11 -3.49 26.29 -8.65
C LYS A 11 -3.16 24.85 -8.25
N SER A 12 -1.88 24.48 -8.26
CA SER A 12 -1.41 23.10 -8.07
C SER A 12 -1.95 22.38 -6.82
N ALA A 13 -2.17 23.10 -5.72
CA ALA A 13 -2.77 22.54 -4.50
C ALA A 13 -4.25 22.15 -4.65
N GLU A 14 -4.99 22.82 -5.55
CA GLU A 14 -6.39 22.51 -5.84
C GLU A 14 -6.52 21.32 -6.79
N VAL A 15 -5.53 21.10 -7.65
CA VAL A 15 -5.49 19.94 -8.57
C VAL A 15 -5.31 18.64 -7.80
N GLY A 16 -4.37 18.56 -6.85
CA GLY A 16 -4.17 17.38 -6.02
C GLY A 16 -5.38 17.03 -5.16
N LEU A 17 -6.10 18.02 -4.62
CA LEU A 17 -7.37 17.85 -3.93
C LEU A 17 -8.48 17.35 -4.88
N LEU A 18 -8.50 17.85 -6.11
CA LEU A 18 -9.49 17.45 -7.13
C LEU A 18 -9.26 16.00 -7.58
N ASP A 19 -8.02 15.57 -7.77
CA ASP A 19 -7.68 14.20 -8.13
C ASP A 19 -8.03 13.21 -7.02
N THR A 20 -7.71 13.54 -5.77
CA THR A 20 -8.13 12.74 -4.60
C THR A 20 -9.65 12.66 -4.51
N PHE A 21 -10.36 13.78 -4.72
CA PHE A 21 -11.82 13.83 -4.71
C PHE A 21 -12.42 12.99 -5.84
N LEU A 22 -11.86 13.05 -7.06
CA LEU A 22 -12.31 12.24 -8.20
C LEU A 22 -12.11 10.74 -7.94
N VAL A 23 -10.97 10.34 -7.37
CA VAL A 23 -10.71 8.94 -7.01
C VAL A 23 -11.70 8.47 -5.94
N ILE A 24 -11.94 9.27 -4.90
CA ILE A 24 -12.94 8.95 -3.86
C ILE A 24 -14.34 8.84 -4.47
N LYS A 25 -14.73 9.78 -5.35
CA LYS A 25 -16.02 9.77 -6.01
C LYS A 25 -16.20 8.54 -6.91
N THR A 26 -15.23 8.24 -7.76
CA THR A 26 -15.28 7.08 -8.66
C THR A 26 -15.35 5.76 -7.90
N LYS A 27 -14.54 5.62 -6.85
CA LYS A 27 -14.62 4.45 -5.95
C LYS A 27 -15.93 4.43 -5.17
N GLY A 28 -16.48 5.58 -4.83
CA GLY A 28 -17.77 5.75 -4.15
C GLY A 28 -18.96 5.20 -4.96
N GLU A 29 -18.88 5.17 -6.30
CA GLU A 29 -19.91 4.57 -7.16
C GLU A 29 -20.16 3.08 -6.84
N LEU A 30 -19.10 2.34 -6.49
CA LEU A 30 -19.23 0.96 -6.00
C LEU A 30 -20.02 0.93 -4.68
N TYR A 31 -19.74 1.84 -3.75
CA TYR A 31 -20.43 1.92 -2.47
C TYR A 31 -21.91 2.27 -2.65
N ASP A 32 -22.23 3.16 -3.58
CA ASP A 32 -23.61 3.48 -3.92
C ASP A 32 -24.36 2.28 -4.52
N PHE A 33 -23.68 1.50 -5.35
CA PHE A 33 -24.24 0.27 -5.90
C PHE A 33 -24.48 -0.77 -4.79
N LEU A 34 -23.50 -0.98 -3.90
CA LEU A 34 -23.60 -1.92 -2.79
C LEU A 34 -24.74 -1.54 -1.83
N ARG A 35 -24.92 -0.22 -1.58
CA ARG A 35 -26.02 0.31 -0.74
C ARG A 35 -27.38 0.01 -1.36
N LYS A 36 -27.54 0.19 -2.68
CA LYS A 36 -28.76 -0.16 -3.41
C LYS A 36 -29.09 -1.65 -3.40
N LYS A 37 -28.06 -2.49 -3.24
CA LYS A 37 -28.20 -3.95 -3.21
C LYS A 37 -28.29 -4.53 -1.81
N ASP A 38 -28.21 -3.70 -0.78
CA ASP A 38 -28.11 -4.13 0.64
C ASP A 38 -27.00 -5.17 0.83
N ALA A 39 -25.87 -4.95 0.14
CA ALA A 39 -24.79 -5.93 0.07
C ALA A 39 -23.87 -5.83 1.27
N ILE A 40 -23.39 -6.99 1.74
CA ILE A 40 -22.34 -7.04 2.75
C ILE A 40 -21.04 -6.50 2.16
N THR A 41 -20.40 -5.59 2.92
CA THR A 41 -19.19 -4.91 2.49
C THR A 41 -18.06 -5.11 3.51
N PHE A 42 -16.95 -5.71 3.08
CA PHE A 42 -15.75 -5.83 3.89
C PHE A 42 -14.98 -4.51 3.84
N ILE A 43 -14.63 -3.93 5.00
CA ILE A 43 -14.05 -2.59 5.05
C ILE A 43 -12.89 -2.49 6.04
N HIS A 44 -11.85 -1.76 5.61
CA HIS A 44 -10.73 -1.39 6.45
C HIS A 44 -11.13 -0.21 7.35
N HIS A 45 -11.38 -0.48 8.61
CA HIS A 45 -11.88 0.49 9.59
C HIS A 45 -10.92 1.65 9.83
N ASP A 46 -9.62 1.38 9.88
CA ASP A 46 -8.60 2.40 10.15
C ASP A 46 -8.43 3.41 9.01
N ASN A 47 -9.14 3.23 7.88
CA ASN A 47 -9.11 4.16 6.77
C ASN A 47 -10.30 5.14 6.84
N PRO A 48 -10.07 6.41 7.24
CA PRO A 48 -11.15 7.38 7.45
C PRO A 48 -11.92 7.72 6.16
N TYR A 49 -11.27 7.67 5.01
CA TYR A 49 -11.94 7.91 3.72
C TYR A 49 -12.95 6.82 3.39
N LEU A 50 -12.57 5.56 3.61
CA LEU A 50 -13.47 4.42 3.39
C LEU A 50 -14.62 4.46 4.38
N MET A 51 -14.37 4.73 5.65
CA MET A 51 -15.40 4.83 6.68
C MET A 51 -16.39 5.95 6.37
N ASN A 52 -15.92 7.09 5.88
CA ASN A 52 -16.81 8.19 5.53
C ASN A 52 -17.77 7.84 4.38
N ILE A 53 -17.31 7.16 3.33
CA ILE A 53 -18.17 6.80 2.18
C ILE A 53 -19.02 5.55 2.39
N SER A 54 -18.79 4.81 3.48
CA SER A 54 -19.46 3.54 3.79
C SER A 54 -20.73 3.68 4.61
N GLN A 55 -21.12 4.88 4.97
CA GLN A 55 -22.34 5.12 5.78
C GLN A 55 -23.57 4.46 5.15
N GLY A 56 -24.36 3.76 5.98
CA GLY A 56 -25.57 3.07 5.56
C GLY A 56 -25.34 1.75 4.79
N LEU A 57 -24.14 1.19 4.84
CA LEU A 57 -23.82 -0.15 4.31
C LEU A 57 -23.80 -1.20 5.43
N ASN A 58 -24.05 -2.45 5.09
CA ASN A 58 -23.83 -3.62 5.93
C ASN A 58 -22.32 -3.92 5.98
N LEU A 59 -21.64 -3.53 7.07
CA LEU A 59 -20.20 -3.59 7.17
C LEU A 59 -19.72 -4.82 7.96
N ILE A 60 -18.70 -5.47 7.43
CA ILE A 60 -17.82 -6.39 8.13
C ILE A 60 -16.44 -5.72 8.21
N SER A 61 -16.14 -5.17 9.37
CA SER A 61 -14.96 -4.30 9.56
C SER A 61 -13.75 -5.06 10.07
N TYR A 62 -12.57 -4.66 9.59
CA TYR A 62 -11.28 -5.15 10.07
C TYR A 62 -10.29 -3.98 10.24
N GLY A 63 -9.35 -4.15 11.16
CA GLY A 63 -8.38 -3.10 11.48
C GLY A 63 -7.61 -3.39 12.76
N THR A 64 -7.23 -2.32 13.48
CA THR A 64 -6.43 -2.41 14.70
C THR A 64 -7.24 -2.32 15.99
N GLU A 65 -8.50 -1.90 15.94
CA GLU A 65 -9.37 -1.77 17.10
C GLU A 65 -9.96 -3.13 17.54
N ASP A 66 -10.05 -3.35 18.86
CA ASP A 66 -10.37 -4.66 19.45
C ASP A 66 -11.79 -5.20 19.14
N ASP A 67 -12.77 -4.33 18.92
CA ASP A 67 -14.20 -4.74 18.73
C ASP A 67 -14.54 -5.08 17.29
N LEU A 68 -13.59 -5.02 16.38
CA LEU A 68 -13.83 -5.31 14.96
C LEU A 68 -14.03 -6.81 14.73
N TYR A 69 -14.70 -7.17 13.64
CA TYR A 69 -14.93 -8.57 13.26
C TYR A 69 -13.60 -9.36 13.15
N VAL A 70 -12.57 -8.72 12.62
CA VAL A 70 -11.17 -9.16 12.70
C VAL A 70 -10.32 -7.96 13.10
N ASN A 71 -9.52 -8.13 14.16
CA ASN A 71 -8.54 -7.15 14.56
C ASN A 71 -7.14 -7.76 14.61
N GLY A 72 -6.12 -6.90 14.62
CA GLY A 72 -4.76 -7.37 14.72
C GLY A 72 -3.75 -6.26 14.96
N ARG A 73 -2.51 -6.68 15.19
CA ARG A 73 -1.36 -5.80 15.40
C ARG A 73 -0.10 -6.39 14.79
N ILE A 74 0.76 -5.55 14.28
CA ILE A 74 2.06 -5.96 13.79
C ILE A 74 2.95 -6.35 14.97
N THR A 75 3.60 -7.49 14.88
CA THR A 75 4.55 -8.01 15.88
C THR A 75 5.99 -8.03 15.38
N GLY A 76 6.18 -7.93 14.07
CA GLY A 76 7.51 -7.85 13.45
C GLY A 76 7.45 -7.47 11.98
N ASN A 77 8.56 -6.91 11.46
CA ASN A 77 8.64 -6.42 10.08
C ASN A 77 10.07 -6.44 9.51
N SER A 78 10.86 -7.48 9.78
CA SER A 78 12.25 -7.53 9.28
C SER A 78 12.71 -8.95 8.99
N PRO A 79 12.85 -9.36 7.72
CA PRO A 79 12.40 -8.68 6.52
C PRO A 79 10.91 -8.86 6.23
N TYR A 80 10.29 -9.87 6.84
CA TYR A 80 8.91 -10.27 6.60
C TYR A 80 7.97 -9.72 7.66
N LEU A 81 6.77 -9.40 7.21
CA LEU A 81 5.67 -8.99 8.07
C LEU A 81 5.23 -10.16 8.96
N ALA A 82 5.28 -9.94 10.28
CA ALA A 82 4.70 -10.81 11.28
C ALA A 82 3.64 -10.02 12.07
N PHE A 83 2.54 -10.67 12.39
CA PHE A 83 1.45 -10.04 13.10
C PHE A 83 0.66 -11.03 13.94
N GLU A 84 -0.05 -10.50 14.92
CA GLU A 84 -1.09 -11.19 15.68
C GLU A 84 -2.45 -10.71 15.19
N TRP A 85 -3.43 -11.61 15.14
CA TRP A 85 -4.80 -11.27 14.84
C TRP A 85 -5.78 -12.04 15.73
N LYS A 86 -6.99 -11.50 15.90
CA LYS A 86 -8.10 -12.09 16.67
C LYS A 86 -9.41 -11.93 15.91
N ALA A 87 -10.36 -12.79 16.26
CA ALA A 87 -11.75 -12.65 15.81
C ALA A 87 -12.59 -11.96 16.89
N GLY A 88 -12.79 -10.67 16.74
CA GLY A 88 -13.45 -9.86 17.76
C GLY A 88 -12.60 -9.67 19.03
N LYS A 89 -13.17 -9.05 20.04
CA LYS A 89 -12.48 -8.67 21.27
C LYS A 89 -11.98 -9.87 22.09
N ASP A 90 -12.79 -10.91 22.20
CA ASP A 90 -12.54 -12.06 23.07
C ASP A 90 -12.02 -13.28 22.31
N GLY A 91 -11.67 -13.10 21.03
CA GLY A 91 -11.12 -14.16 20.19
C GLY A 91 -9.75 -14.63 20.64
N GLU A 92 -9.44 -15.90 20.35
CA GLU A 92 -8.09 -16.44 20.53
C GLU A 92 -7.11 -15.67 19.64
N ALA A 93 -5.91 -15.43 20.17
CA ALA A 93 -4.84 -14.75 19.43
C ALA A 93 -4.10 -15.74 18.53
N HIS A 94 -3.96 -15.38 17.25
CA HIS A 94 -3.26 -16.12 16.22
C HIS A 94 -2.02 -15.37 15.79
N GLN A 95 -0.87 -16.04 15.80
CA GLN A 95 0.41 -15.46 15.34
C GLN A 95 0.70 -15.97 13.93
N VAL A 96 0.98 -15.04 13.01
CA VAL A 96 1.32 -15.36 11.62
C VAL A 96 2.62 -14.66 11.23
N CYS A 97 3.59 -15.45 10.76
CA CYS A 97 4.79 -14.96 10.08
C CYS A 97 4.61 -15.20 8.58
N THR A 98 4.57 -14.13 7.80
CA THR A 98 4.31 -14.20 6.35
C THR A 98 5.59 -14.21 5.52
N GLN A 99 5.45 -14.33 4.19
CA GLN A 99 6.51 -14.04 3.21
C GLN A 99 6.30 -12.65 2.56
N LEU A 100 5.44 -11.81 3.14
CA LEU A 100 5.17 -10.46 2.67
C LEU A 100 6.19 -9.48 3.26
N ILE A 101 6.61 -8.50 2.46
CA ILE A 101 7.52 -7.44 2.88
C ILE A 101 6.72 -6.14 3.01
N GLY A 102 6.89 -5.46 4.15
CA GLY A 102 6.32 -4.14 4.41
C GLY A 102 4.98 -4.17 5.17
N GLU A 103 4.87 -3.24 6.11
CA GLU A 103 3.70 -3.06 6.97
C GLU A 103 2.44 -2.71 6.19
N TYR A 104 2.58 -2.09 5.00
CA TYR A 104 1.46 -1.77 4.12
C TYR A 104 0.71 -3.01 3.59
N ASN A 105 1.26 -4.21 3.76
CA ASN A 105 0.58 -5.46 3.48
C ASN A 105 -0.29 -5.95 4.65
N PHE A 106 -0.16 -5.38 5.83
CA PHE A 106 -0.93 -5.80 7.00
C PHE A 106 -2.45 -5.64 6.80
N PRO A 107 -2.98 -4.50 6.32
CA PRO A 107 -4.39 -4.39 6.02
C PRO A 107 -4.87 -5.39 4.96
N ASN A 108 -4.03 -5.74 3.99
CA ASN A 108 -4.37 -6.74 2.98
C ASN A 108 -4.49 -8.15 3.60
N ALA A 109 -3.60 -8.48 4.53
CA ALA A 109 -3.67 -9.74 5.29
C ALA A 109 -4.94 -9.81 6.15
N LEU A 110 -5.26 -8.74 6.88
CA LEU A 110 -6.50 -8.66 7.67
C LEU A 110 -7.76 -8.78 6.80
N ALA A 111 -7.77 -8.17 5.60
CA ALA A 111 -8.85 -8.33 4.64
C ALA A 111 -9.03 -9.80 4.22
N ALA A 112 -7.94 -10.50 3.91
CA ALA A 112 -7.98 -11.91 3.53
C ALA A 112 -8.49 -12.79 4.67
N ILE A 113 -8.05 -12.54 5.91
CA ILE A 113 -8.54 -13.22 7.12
C ILE A 113 -10.05 -13.00 7.28
N THR A 114 -10.49 -11.75 7.18
CA THR A 114 -11.89 -11.34 7.35
C THR A 114 -12.80 -12.06 6.36
N ILE A 115 -12.42 -12.05 5.09
CA ILE A 115 -13.16 -12.72 4.03
C ILE A 115 -13.16 -14.24 4.26
N GLY A 116 -12.00 -14.84 4.51
CA GLY A 116 -11.87 -16.27 4.75
C GLY A 116 -12.77 -16.74 5.92
N ARG A 117 -12.73 -16.01 7.04
CA ARG A 117 -13.57 -16.31 8.19
C ARG A 117 -15.05 -16.15 7.91
N PHE A 118 -15.45 -15.09 7.22
CA PHE A 118 -16.83 -14.85 6.86
C PHE A 118 -17.42 -15.99 6.02
N PHE A 119 -16.62 -16.56 5.12
CA PHE A 119 -17.02 -17.71 4.31
C PHE A 119 -16.73 -19.06 4.97
N GLY A 120 -16.42 -19.09 6.28
CA GLY A 120 -16.31 -20.33 7.04
C GLY A 120 -15.02 -21.12 6.84
N VAL A 121 -13.95 -20.47 6.34
CA VAL A 121 -12.64 -21.12 6.25
C VAL A 121 -12.09 -21.31 7.67
N GLU A 122 -11.63 -22.52 7.96
CA GLU A 122 -11.02 -22.86 9.25
C GLU A 122 -9.80 -21.97 9.53
N THR A 123 -9.70 -21.45 10.73
CA THR A 123 -8.62 -20.54 11.16
C THR A 123 -7.22 -21.06 10.85
N LYS A 124 -6.96 -22.33 11.16
CA LYS A 124 -5.66 -22.97 10.87
C LYS A 124 -5.31 -22.98 9.38
N LYS A 125 -6.31 -23.06 8.50
CA LYS A 125 -6.11 -22.99 7.05
C LYS A 125 -5.83 -21.57 6.60
N ILE A 126 -6.46 -20.57 7.23
CA ILE A 126 -6.18 -19.14 6.99
C ILE A 126 -4.74 -18.84 7.38
N ASP A 127 -4.34 -19.18 8.61
CA ASP A 127 -2.98 -18.93 9.12
C ASP A 127 -1.92 -19.60 8.23
N LYS A 128 -2.14 -20.86 7.86
CA LYS A 128 -1.25 -21.60 6.96
C LYS A 128 -1.13 -20.92 5.58
N ALA A 129 -2.25 -20.55 4.98
CA ALA A 129 -2.27 -19.92 3.66
C ALA A 129 -1.49 -18.58 3.67
N LEU A 130 -1.64 -17.78 4.71
CA LEU A 130 -0.92 -16.50 4.86
C LEU A 130 0.57 -16.71 5.10
N ALA A 131 0.95 -17.72 5.88
CA ALA A 131 2.35 -18.04 6.14
C ALA A 131 3.09 -18.60 4.91
N GLU A 132 2.39 -19.35 4.06
CA GLU A 132 2.96 -20.01 2.86
C GLU A 132 2.87 -19.14 1.60
N TYR A 133 2.02 -18.09 1.61
CA TYR A 133 1.85 -17.24 0.43
C TYR A 133 3.13 -16.48 0.09
N THR A 134 3.65 -16.73 -1.10
CA THR A 134 4.82 -16.03 -1.63
C THR A 134 4.39 -15.18 -2.82
N PRO A 135 4.59 -13.83 -2.78
CA PRO A 135 4.30 -12.97 -3.92
C PRO A 135 5.09 -13.36 -5.18
N GLN A 136 4.42 -13.44 -6.32
CA GLN A 136 5.04 -13.80 -7.62
C GLN A 136 4.80 -12.74 -8.71
N ASN A 137 4.12 -11.64 -8.37
CA ASN A 137 3.64 -10.63 -9.32
C ASN A 137 4.42 -9.32 -9.24
N ASN A 138 5.69 -9.36 -8.86
CA ASN A 138 6.56 -8.18 -8.68
C ASN A 138 5.99 -7.15 -7.67
N ARG A 139 5.21 -7.61 -6.68
CA ARG A 139 4.73 -6.79 -5.56
C ARG A 139 5.43 -7.22 -4.29
N SER A 140 6.38 -6.40 -3.83
CA SER A 140 7.17 -6.65 -2.61
C SER A 140 7.77 -8.06 -2.54
N GLN A 141 8.19 -8.58 -3.69
CA GLN A 141 8.74 -9.92 -3.83
C GLN A 141 10.21 -9.94 -3.43
N LEU A 142 10.59 -10.80 -2.48
CA LEU A 142 12.00 -11.04 -2.17
C LEU A 142 12.58 -12.08 -3.12
N LYS A 143 13.68 -11.73 -3.78
CA LYS A 143 14.43 -12.63 -4.65
C LYS A 143 15.90 -12.65 -4.26
N LYS A 144 16.40 -13.80 -3.89
CA LYS A 144 17.84 -14.00 -3.68
C LYS A 144 18.51 -14.36 -4.99
N THR A 145 19.61 -13.70 -5.29
CA THR A 145 20.53 -14.02 -6.38
C THR A 145 21.85 -14.50 -5.79
N GLU A 146 22.80 -14.84 -6.63
CA GLU A 146 24.13 -15.28 -6.17
C GLU A 146 24.82 -14.25 -5.27
N ASN A 147 24.72 -12.95 -5.60
CA ASN A 147 25.45 -11.88 -4.92
C ASN A 147 24.55 -10.85 -4.23
N ASN A 148 23.24 -10.90 -4.43
CA ASN A 148 22.33 -9.86 -3.93
C ASN A 148 21.01 -10.43 -3.43
N THR A 149 20.38 -9.70 -2.54
CA THR A 149 18.98 -9.89 -2.18
C THR A 149 18.19 -8.72 -2.76
N LEU A 150 17.20 -9.00 -3.60
CA LEU A 150 16.37 -8.01 -4.28
C LEU A 150 14.99 -7.98 -3.64
N ILE A 151 14.49 -6.79 -3.36
CA ILE A 151 13.08 -6.55 -3.08
C ILE A 151 12.49 -5.94 -4.36
N ILE A 152 11.67 -6.72 -5.06
CA ILE A 152 11.09 -6.32 -6.34
C ILE A 152 9.67 -5.83 -6.08
N ASP A 153 9.44 -4.53 -6.30
CA ASP A 153 8.15 -3.88 -6.21
C ASP A 153 7.92 -3.04 -7.47
N ALA A 154 7.69 -3.74 -8.58
CA ALA A 154 7.71 -3.17 -9.93
C ALA A 154 6.39 -3.42 -10.71
N TYR A 155 5.27 -3.66 -10.02
CA TYR A 155 3.99 -3.84 -10.67
C TYR A 155 3.41 -2.50 -11.16
N ASN A 156 3.42 -1.50 -10.31
CA ASN A 156 3.02 -0.12 -10.60
C ASN A 156 3.68 0.82 -9.58
N ALA A 157 3.99 2.04 -10.01
CA ALA A 157 4.58 3.06 -9.15
C ALA A 157 3.63 4.27 -9.06
N ASN A 158 3.27 4.63 -7.83
CA ASN A 158 2.58 5.87 -7.51
C ASN A 158 3.21 6.49 -6.24
N PRO A 159 2.99 7.79 -5.96
CA PRO A 159 3.65 8.47 -4.84
C PRO A 159 3.48 7.79 -3.50
N THR A 160 2.26 7.34 -3.20
CA THR A 160 1.93 6.71 -1.91
C THR A 160 2.62 5.36 -1.75
N SER A 161 2.55 4.49 -2.78
CA SER A 161 3.17 3.16 -2.71
C SER A 161 4.69 3.23 -2.72
N MET A 162 5.27 4.13 -3.52
CA MET A 162 6.72 4.34 -3.57
C MET A 162 7.25 4.86 -2.25
N MET A 163 6.60 5.86 -1.66
CA MET A 163 6.99 6.38 -0.35
C MET A 163 6.91 5.30 0.74
N ALA A 164 5.83 4.52 0.78
CA ALA A 164 5.67 3.42 1.74
C ALA A 164 6.77 2.35 1.58
N ALA A 165 7.11 1.97 0.34
CA ALA A 165 8.19 1.02 0.07
C ALA A 165 9.56 1.57 0.50
N LEU A 166 9.84 2.84 0.22
CA LEU A 166 11.08 3.51 0.63
C LEU A 166 11.22 3.61 2.14
N GLN A 167 10.16 4.00 2.85
CA GLN A 167 10.13 4.07 4.31
C GLN A 167 10.39 2.69 4.93
N ASN A 168 9.70 1.67 4.43
CA ASN A 168 9.93 0.30 4.87
C ASN A 168 11.39 -0.13 4.65
N PHE A 169 11.93 0.09 3.44
CA PHE A 169 13.32 -0.29 3.12
C PHE A 169 14.35 0.51 3.93
N ARG A 170 14.10 1.79 4.18
CA ARG A 170 14.93 2.62 5.06
C ARG A 170 15.02 2.03 6.47
N ASN A 171 13.92 1.54 7.02
CA ASN A 171 13.82 1.00 8.37
C ASN A 171 14.36 -0.43 8.52
N MET A 172 14.58 -1.16 7.43
CA MET A 172 15.15 -2.51 7.49
C MET A 172 16.59 -2.47 8.01
N THR A 173 16.94 -3.40 8.91
CA THR A 173 18.29 -3.57 9.42
C THR A 173 19.08 -4.50 8.51
N VAL A 174 19.56 -3.97 7.38
CA VAL A 174 20.37 -4.69 6.40
C VAL A 174 21.58 -3.85 5.98
N PRO A 175 22.75 -4.44 5.69
CA PRO A 175 23.89 -3.72 5.14
C PRO A 175 23.66 -3.37 3.67
N HIS A 176 24.40 -2.36 3.17
CA HIS A 176 24.54 -2.05 1.74
C HIS A 176 23.21 -1.86 1.00
N LYS A 177 22.41 -0.89 1.45
CA LYS A 177 21.14 -0.55 0.80
C LYS A 177 21.35 0.20 -0.50
N MET A 178 20.80 -0.34 -1.60
CA MET A 178 20.83 0.28 -2.91
C MET A 178 19.40 0.41 -3.47
N LEU A 179 19.11 1.53 -4.12
CA LEU A 179 17.84 1.80 -4.78
C LEU A 179 18.00 1.81 -6.31
N ILE A 180 17.00 1.25 -6.99
CA ILE A 180 16.75 1.42 -8.41
C ILE A 180 15.28 1.80 -8.55
N LEU A 181 15.00 3.05 -8.92
CA LEU A 181 13.64 3.57 -9.00
C LEU A 181 13.33 4.01 -10.42
N GLY A 182 12.19 3.57 -10.93
CA GLY A 182 11.63 4.01 -12.21
C GLY A 182 10.59 5.12 -12.03
N ASP A 183 10.33 5.88 -13.10
CA ASP A 183 9.34 6.93 -13.11
C ASP A 183 7.96 6.45 -12.65
N MET A 184 7.26 7.33 -11.93
CA MET A 184 5.84 7.19 -11.63
C MET A 184 5.03 7.74 -12.80
N ARG A 185 4.18 6.90 -13.37
CA ARG A 185 3.32 7.28 -14.51
C ARG A 185 1.96 7.77 -14.05
N GLU A 186 1.20 8.37 -14.97
CA GLU A 186 -0.19 8.77 -14.77
C GLU A 186 -0.41 9.88 -13.72
N LEU A 187 0.61 10.69 -13.42
CA LEU A 187 0.54 11.79 -12.45
C LEU A 187 0.16 13.13 -13.09
N GLY A 188 0.08 13.22 -14.42
CA GLY A 188 -0.29 14.45 -15.10
C GLY A 188 0.61 15.63 -14.73
N ALA A 189 -0.02 16.76 -14.38
CA ALA A 189 0.71 17.99 -14.02
C ALA A 189 1.46 17.91 -12.69
N ASP A 190 1.11 16.98 -11.81
CA ASP A 190 1.74 16.82 -10.49
C ASP A 190 3.03 16.00 -10.55
N SER A 191 3.34 15.40 -11.72
CA SER A 191 4.49 14.53 -11.90
C SER A 191 5.81 15.15 -11.42
N PRO A 192 6.19 16.38 -11.78
CA PRO A 192 7.46 16.97 -11.33
C PRO A 192 7.54 17.11 -9.81
N ALA A 193 6.46 17.57 -9.18
CA ALA A 193 6.41 17.80 -7.73
C ALA A 193 6.48 16.47 -6.96
N GLU A 194 5.79 15.43 -7.42
CA GLU A 194 5.78 14.13 -6.76
C GLU A 194 7.12 13.41 -6.93
N HIS A 195 7.77 13.49 -8.10
CA HIS A 195 9.12 12.96 -8.28
C HIS A 195 10.14 13.70 -7.41
N GLN A 196 10.04 15.02 -7.29
CA GLN A 196 10.90 15.81 -6.42
C GLN A 196 10.75 15.43 -4.94
N LYS A 197 9.53 15.18 -4.45
CA LYS A 197 9.30 14.68 -3.08
C LYS A 197 10.01 13.36 -2.80
N ILE A 198 9.97 12.43 -3.75
CA ILE A 198 10.69 11.15 -3.63
C ILE A 198 12.20 11.39 -3.59
N VAL A 199 12.71 12.23 -4.47
CA VAL A 199 14.13 12.60 -4.51
C VAL A 199 14.58 13.24 -3.18
N ASP A 200 13.81 14.17 -2.64
CA ASP A 200 14.14 14.84 -1.38
C ASP A 200 14.14 13.87 -0.20
N TYR A 201 13.16 12.95 -0.15
CA TYR A 201 13.17 11.87 0.85
C TYR A 201 14.42 10.98 0.74
N ILE A 202 14.86 10.64 -0.48
CA ILE A 202 16.07 9.84 -0.70
C ILE A 202 17.32 10.57 -0.25
N LYS A 203 17.43 11.89 -0.52
CA LYS A 203 18.55 12.74 -0.06
C LYS A 203 18.72 12.72 1.46
N GLU A 204 17.60 12.70 2.19
CA GLU A 204 17.56 12.64 3.65
C GLU A 204 17.77 11.22 4.21
N SER A 205 17.85 10.22 3.32
CA SER A 205 17.98 8.81 3.68
C SER A 205 19.40 8.31 3.38
N ASN A 206 19.96 7.49 4.26
CA ASN A 206 21.31 6.94 4.11
C ASN A 206 21.32 5.71 3.20
N PHE A 207 20.91 5.84 1.93
CA PHE A 207 21.09 4.78 0.94
C PHE A 207 22.49 4.87 0.33
N GLU A 208 23.20 3.75 0.25
CA GLU A 208 24.59 3.72 -0.23
C GLU A 208 24.69 4.02 -1.73
N LYS A 209 23.75 3.53 -2.51
CA LYS A 209 23.65 3.79 -3.95
C LYS A 209 22.22 4.03 -4.37
N VAL A 210 22.03 4.99 -5.26
CA VAL A 210 20.73 5.33 -5.84
C VAL A 210 20.89 5.45 -7.35
N TRP A 211 20.08 4.70 -8.08
CA TRP A 211 19.92 4.79 -9.51
C TRP A 211 18.47 5.15 -9.82
N LEU A 212 18.30 6.21 -10.59
CA LEU A 212 17.01 6.70 -11.03
C LEU A 212 16.86 6.41 -12.54
N VAL A 213 15.68 5.97 -12.95
CA VAL A 213 15.42 5.57 -14.34
C VAL A 213 14.20 6.29 -14.85
N GLY A 214 14.35 7.02 -15.92
CA GLY A 214 13.29 7.73 -16.62
C GLY A 214 13.45 9.24 -16.66
N GLU A 215 12.69 9.87 -17.55
CA GLU A 215 12.78 11.30 -17.87
C GLU A 215 12.31 12.20 -16.73
N GLN A 216 11.33 11.76 -15.96
CA GLN A 216 10.76 12.54 -14.87
C GLN A 216 11.75 12.66 -13.70
N PHE A 217 12.38 11.56 -13.32
CA PHE A 217 13.46 11.60 -12.36
C PHE A 217 14.68 12.37 -12.90
N ALA A 218 15.01 12.22 -14.19
CA ALA A 218 16.10 12.98 -14.80
C ALA A 218 15.89 14.50 -14.77
N ALA A 219 14.62 14.94 -14.80
CA ALA A 219 14.26 16.35 -14.73
C ALA A 219 14.20 16.91 -13.30
N SER A 220 14.28 16.05 -12.27
CA SER A 220 14.25 16.48 -10.85
C SER A 220 15.60 17.01 -10.40
N GLU A 221 15.63 17.83 -9.35
CA GLU A 221 16.86 18.42 -8.82
C GLU A 221 17.63 17.45 -7.91
N HIS A 222 18.68 16.82 -8.40
CA HIS A 222 19.54 15.90 -7.65
C HIS A 222 20.89 15.65 -8.29
N SER A 223 21.78 14.92 -7.56
CA SER A 223 23.10 14.48 -8.04
C SER A 223 23.20 12.94 -8.22
N PHE A 224 22.09 12.21 -8.09
CA PHE A 224 22.07 10.76 -8.28
C PHE A 224 22.29 10.36 -9.72
N LYS A 225 22.81 9.15 -9.94
CA LYS A 225 22.97 8.61 -11.28
C LYS A 225 21.61 8.32 -11.92
N THR A 226 21.41 8.85 -13.12
CA THR A 226 20.16 8.74 -13.86
C THR A 226 20.38 8.03 -15.20
N TYR A 227 19.37 7.27 -15.59
CA TYR A 227 19.28 6.61 -16.89
C TYR A 227 17.93 7.00 -17.50
N ALA A 228 17.96 7.78 -18.58
CA ALA A 228 16.78 8.19 -19.34
C ALA A 228 16.44 7.14 -20.43
#